data_8f33b6ee467c3282d00b4b42f7422e86
#
_entry.id   8f33b6ee467c3282d00b4b42f7422e86
#
_cell.length_a   1.000
_cell.length_b   1.000
_cell.length_c   1.000
_cell.angle_alpha   90.00
_cell.angle_beta   90.00
_cell.angle_gamma   90.00
#
_symmetry.space_group_name_H-M   'P 1'
#
loop_
_entity.id
_entity.type
_entity.pdbx_description
1 polymer ?
#
loop_
_entity_poly.entity_id
_entity_poly.type
_entity_poly.pdbx_seq_one_letter_code
_entity_poly.pdbx_strand_id
1 'polypeptide(L)'
;MKKRILIIVVLVALIMFVFILMGKKIVNSIWFKTQWDINFPFVESYYTVDDMWESYNIYLCSENDKKVLKTSLYKQIPTKYWEEEMIGHLENMNIDPVMYPSFSEINYCIRRQKGDAELIMLMSSSQDMLYVYTCTR
;
A
#
# COMPACT_ATOMS: atom_id res chain seq x y z
N MET A 1 -45.46 13.09 -1.48
CA MET A 1 -44.33 13.84 -0.92
C MET A 1 -43.46 12.97 0.00
N LYS A 2 -43.98 12.32 1.04
CA LYS A 2 -43.21 11.50 2.01
C LYS A 2 -42.36 10.36 1.36
N LYS A 3 -42.92 9.63 0.35
CA LYS A 3 -42.18 8.54 -0.34
C LYS A 3 -40.97 9.04 -1.13
N ARG A 4 -41.06 10.22 -1.76
CA ARG A 4 -39.93 10.79 -2.52
C ARG A 4 -38.80 11.24 -1.60
N ILE A 5 -39.13 11.83 -0.45
CA ILE A 5 -38.17 12.23 0.57
C ILE A 5 -37.46 11.01 1.14
N LEU A 6 -38.19 9.93 1.44
CA LEU A 6 -37.62 8.70 1.94
C LEU A 6 -36.60 8.09 0.92
N ILE A 7 -36.95 8.07 -0.36
CA ILE A 7 -36.06 7.56 -1.43
C ILE A 7 -34.76 8.39 -1.48
N ILE A 8 -34.87 9.71 -1.42
CA ILE A 8 -33.69 10.59 -1.45
C ILE A 8 -32.81 10.34 -0.22
N VAL A 9 -33.38 10.21 0.97
CA VAL A 9 -32.61 9.94 2.21
C VAL A 9 -31.89 8.60 2.12
N VAL A 10 -32.54 7.54 1.63
CA VAL A 10 -31.92 6.23 1.45
C VAL A 10 -30.80 6.30 0.43
N LEU A 11 -30.97 7.01 -0.67
CA LEU A 11 -29.97 7.15 -1.73
C LEU A 11 -28.74 7.92 -1.23
N VAL A 12 -28.92 8.98 -0.45
CA VAL A 12 -27.84 9.75 0.18
C VAL A 12 -27.10 8.88 1.21
N ALA A 13 -27.83 8.12 2.04
CA ALA A 13 -27.21 7.22 3.00
C ALA A 13 -26.37 6.12 2.32
N LEU A 14 -26.86 5.59 1.20
CA LEU A 14 -26.15 4.57 0.43
C LEU A 14 -24.88 5.14 -0.21
N ILE A 15 -24.94 6.35 -0.76
CA ILE A 15 -23.77 7.05 -1.30
C ILE A 15 -22.73 7.31 -0.20
N MET A 16 -23.16 7.81 0.96
CA MET A 16 -22.29 8.04 2.11
C MET A 16 -21.63 6.74 2.58
N PHE A 17 -22.38 5.65 2.63
CA PHE A 17 -21.85 4.33 2.99
C PHE A 17 -20.79 3.84 2.02
N VAL A 18 -21.01 3.98 0.71
CA VAL A 18 -20.01 3.65 -0.32
C VAL A 18 -18.76 4.51 -0.17
N PHE A 19 -18.92 5.82 0.09
CA PHE A 19 -17.78 6.72 0.35
C PHE A 19 -16.98 6.32 1.59
N ILE A 20 -17.62 5.88 2.65
CA ILE A 20 -16.94 5.39 3.86
C ILE A 20 -16.16 4.11 3.56
N LEU A 21 -16.74 3.16 2.83
CA LEU A 21 -16.10 1.89 2.48
C LEU A 21 -14.91 2.07 1.52
N MET A 22 -15.02 2.99 0.57
CA MET A 22 -13.97 3.22 -0.45
C MET A 22 -12.98 4.31 -0.07
N GLY A 23 -13.28 5.11 0.94
CA GLY A 23 -12.52 6.31 1.28
C GLY A 23 -11.04 6.04 1.54
N LYS A 24 -10.69 5.01 2.30
CA LYS A 24 -9.30 4.63 2.56
C LYS A 24 -8.53 4.27 1.29
N LYS A 25 -9.13 3.51 0.39
CA LYS A 25 -8.51 3.08 -0.87
C LYS A 25 -8.24 4.26 -1.80
N ILE A 26 -9.20 5.19 -1.88
CA ILE A 26 -9.07 6.42 -2.68
C ILE A 26 -8.01 7.33 -2.08
N VAL A 27 -8.03 7.54 -0.77
CA VAL A 27 -7.05 8.38 -0.07
C VAL A 27 -5.64 7.83 -0.25
N ASN A 28 -5.43 6.52 -0.12
CA ASN A 28 -4.13 5.89 -0.34
C ASN A 28 -3.64 6.10 -1.78
N SER A 29 -4.50 5.86 -2.77
CA SER A 29 -4.13 6.04 -4.17
C SER A 29 -3.73 7.50 -4.48
N ILE A 30 -4.49 8.48 -3.99
CA ILE A 30 -4.17 9.90 -4.13
C ILE A 30 -2.87 10.23 -3.40
N TRP A 31 -2.69 9.74 -2.17
CA TRP A 31 -1.49 9.98 -1.37
C TRP A 31 -0.22 9.46 -2.06
N PHE A 32 -0.22 8.20 -2.54
CA PHE A 32 0.91 7.64 -3.27
C PHE A 32 1.20 8.41 -4.56
N LYS A 33 0.17 8.87 -5.27
CA LYS A 33 0.35 9.67 -6.48
C LYS A 33 0.93 11.04 -6.19
N THR A 34 0.42 11.74 -5.18
CA THR A 34 0.85 13.11 -4.86
C THR A 34 2.20 13.16 -4.15
N GLN A 35 2.45 12.25 -3.22
CA GLN A 35 3.70 12.24 -2.45
C GLN A 35 4.85 11.58 -3.20
N TRP A 36 4.59 10.49 -3.92
CA TRP A 36 5.63 9.63 -4.47
C TRP A 36 5.59 9.50 -5.99
N ASP A 37 4.61 10.08 -6.67
CA ASP A 37 4.34 9.90 -8.11
C ASP A 37 4.22 8.40 -8.50
N ILE A 38 3.55 7.63 -7.66
CA ILE A 38 3.29 6.22 -7.88
C ILE A 38 1.81 6.02 -8.19
N ASN A 39 1.51 5.33 -9.28
CA ASN A 39 0.18 4.88 -9.58
C ASN A 39 -0.16 3.70 -8.66
N PHE A 40 -0.92 3.98 -7.60
CA PHE A 40 -1.30 3.00 -6.60
C PHE A 40 -2.74 2.54 -6.85
N PRO A 41 -3.00 1.22 -6.91
CA PRO A 41 -4.34 0.69 -7.15
C PRO A 41 -5.27 0.91 -5.94
N PHE A 42 -6.56 0.76 -6.15
CA PHE A 42 -7.58 0.83 -5.10
C PHE A 42 -7.66 -0.49 -4.32
N VAL A 43 -6.62 -0.80 -3.56
CA VAL A 43 -6.52 -2.03 -2.77
C VAL A 43 -6.62 -1.75 -1.27
N GLU A 44 -7.02 -2.75 -0.53
CA GLU A 44 -7.09 -2.74 0.93
C GLU A 44 -5.87 -3.44 1.51
N SER A 45 -5.33 -2.91 2.61
CA SER A 45 -4.24 -3.54 3.30
C SER A 45 -4.71 -4.83 3.98
N TYR A 46 -3.97 -5.91 3.77
CA TYR A 46 -4.12 -7.17 4.49
C TYR A 46 -3.55 -7.10 5.90
N TYR A 47 -2.44 -6.38 6.04
CA TYR A 47 -1.73 -6.20 7.30
C TYR A 47 -1.21 -4.76 7.37
N THR A 48 -1.33 -4.12 8.53
CA THR A 48 -0.88 -2.74 8.74
C THR A 48 -0.32 -2.60 10.14
N VAL A 49 0.88 -2.03 10.23
CA VAL A 49 1.46 -1.51 11.47
C VAL A 49 1.90 -0.08 11.21
N ASP A 50 1.37 0.82 11.97
CA ASP A 50 1.70 2.25 11.92
C ASP A 50 2.30 2.66 13.27
N ASP A 51 3.47 3.24 13.22
CA ASP A 51 4.10 3.96 14.32
C ASP A 51 4.11 5.46 13.98
N MET A 52 4.56 6.30 14.90
CA MET A 52 4.60 7.76 14.73
C MET A 52 5.39 8.18 13.47
N TRP A 53 6.44 7.44 13.13
CA TRP A 53 7.38 7.80 12.06
C TRP A 53 7.51 6.75 10.96
N GLU A 54 7.03 5.56 11.19
CA GLU A 54 7.19 4.41 10.32
C GLU A 54 5.85 3.71 10.10
N SER A 55 5.65 3.19 8.89
CA SER A 55 4.47 2.41 8.55
C SER A 55 4.88 1.22 7.69
N TYR A 56 4.34 0.06 8.01
CA TYR A 56 4.50 -1.15 7.22
C TYR A 56 3.15 -1.75 6.85
N ASN A 57 2.93 -1.92 5.57
CA ASN A 57 1.67 -2.41 5.02
C ASN A 57 1.90 -3.56 4.05
N ILE A 58 1.05 -4.57 4.10
CA ILE A 58 0.98 -5.64 3.12
C ILE A 58 -0.36 -5.55 2.41
N TYR A 59 -0.35 -5.55 1.08
CA TYR A 59 -1.54 -5.51 0.25
C TYR A 59 -1.64 -6.80 -0.57
N LEU A 60 -2.86 -7.31 -0.72
CA LEU A 60 -3.16 -8.38 -1.68
C LEU A 60 -3.56 -7.74 -3.01
N CYS A 61 -2.81 -8.04 -4.05
CA CYS A 61 -2.94 -7.42 -5.37
C CYS A 61 -3.46 -8.42 -6.40
N SER A 62 -4.55 -8.08 -7.06
CA SER A 62 -5.01 -8.79 -8.25
C SER A 62 -4.05 -8.60 -9.43
N GLU A 63 -4.21 -9.37 -10.49
CA GLU A 63 -3.43 -9.18 -11.73
C GLU A 63 -3.60 -7.76 -12.33
N ASN A 64 -4.78 -7.15 -12.19
CA ASN A 64 -5.00 -5.79 -12.65
C ASN A 64 -4.27 -4.77 -11.77
N ASP A 65 -4.23 -4.97 -10.45
CA ASP A 65 -3.48 -4.12 -9.53
C ASP A 65 -1.98 -4.18 -9.80
N LYS A 66 -1.45 -5.39 -10.05
CA LYS A 66 -0.06 -5.58 -10.44
C LYS A 66 0.29 -4.87 -11.75
N LYS A 67 -0.61 -4.86 -12.74
CA LYS A 67 -0.40 -4.09 -13.99
C LYS A 67 -0.27 -2.59 -13.71
N VAL A 68 -1.11 -2.05 -12.83
CA VAL A 68 -1.03 -0.64 -12.43
C VAL A 68 0.30 -0.37 -11.73
N LEU A 69 0.69 -1.21 -10.76
CA LEU A 69 1.94 -1.06 -10.00
C LEU A 69 3.18 -1.15 -10.90
N LYS A 70 3.20 -2.06 -11.88
CA LYS A 70 4.31 -2.22 -12.85
C LYS A 70 4.59 -0.97 -13.68
N THR A 71 3.67 -0.02 -13.75
CA THR A 71 3.92 1.28 -14.39
C THR A 71 4.84 2.18 -13.58
N SER A 72 4.96 1.92 -12.28
CA SER A 72 5.76 2.73 -11.35
C SER A 72 6.93 1.96 -10.73
N LEU A 73 6.84 0.64 -10.58
CA LEU A 73 7.89 -0.21 -10.03
C LEU A 73 8.82 -0.71 -11.12
N TYR A 74 10.10 -0.86 -10.77
CA TYR A 74 11.10 -1.44 -11.68
C TYR A 74 11.14 -2.96 -11.54
N LYS A 75 11.28 -3.65 -12.68
CA LYS A 75 11.58 -5.09 -12.71
C LYS A 75 13.00 -5.30 -12.21
N GLN A 76 13.15 -5.51 -10.93
CA GLN A 76 14.42 -5.59 -10.22
C GLN A 76 14.29 -6.50 -9.01
N ILE A 77 15.33 -7.29 -8.76
CA ILE A 77 15.49 -8.07 -7.54
C ILE A 77 16.14 -7.16 -6.48
N PRO A 78 15.66 -7.11 -5.24
CA PRO A 78 16.32 -6.37 -4.19
C PRO A 78 17.75 -6.87 -3.99
N THR A 79 18.67 -5.96 -3.74
CA THR A 79 20.03 -6.34 -3.36
C THR A 79 20.02 -6.89 -1.93
N LYS A 80 21.04 -7.68 -1.58
CA LYS A 80 21.22 -8.17 -0.21
C LYS A 80 21.24 -7.03 0.82
N TYR A 81 21.82 -5.90 0.46
CA TYR A 81 21.83 -4.69 1.30
C TYR A 81 20.41 -4.17 1.59
N TRP A 82 19.52 -4.12 0.58
CA TRP A 82 18.13 -3.71 0.77
C TRP A 82 17.36 -4.69 1.64
N GLU A 83 17.62 -5.98 1.47
CA GLU A 83 17.02 -7.04 2.29
C GLU A 83 17.40 -6.86 3.76
N GLU A 84 18.69 -6.74 4.06
CA GLU A 84 19.20 -6.55 5.42
C GLU A 84 18.67 -5.26 6.06
N GLU A 85 18.63 -4.16 5.30
CA GLU A 85 18.11 -2.88 5.77
C GLU A 85 16.60 -2.96 6.06
N MET A 86 15.82 -3.58 5.17
CA MET A 86 14.39 -3.76 5.36
C MET A 86 14.10 -4.63 6.58
N ILE A 87 14.81 -5.73 6.75
CA ILE A 87 14.70 -6.58 7.94
C ILE A 87 14.99 -5.78 9.20
N GLY A 88 16.05 -4.97 9.22
CA GLY A 88 16.36 -4.10 10.36
C GLY A 88 15.24 -3.12 10.72
N HIS A 89 14.58 -2.52 9.73
CA HIS A 89 13.40 -1.68 9.96
C HIS A 89 12.24 -2.47 10.57
N LEU A 90 11.94 -3.64 10.01
CA LEU A 90 10.84 -4.49 10.48
C LEU A 90 11.08 -5.01 11.90
N GLU A 91 12.31 -5.36 12.24
CA GLU A 91 12.72 -5.73 13.61
C GLU A 91 12.52 -4.56 14.59
N ASN A 92 12.92 -3.35 14.20
CA ASN A 92 12.74 -2.15 15.03
C ASN A 92 11.25 -1.83 15.27
N MET A 93 10.39 -2.12 14.29
CA MET A 93 8.94 -1.98 14.41
C MET A 93 8.29 -3.16 15.16
N ASN A 94 9.05 -4.15 15.64
CA ASN A 94 8.54 -5.39 16.26
C ASN A 94 7.56 -6.16 15.38
N ILE A 95 7.78 -6.17 14.06
CA ILE A 95 6.98 -6.96 13.13
C ILE A 95 7.31 -8.44 13.28
N ASP A 96 6.28 -9.28 13.32
CA ASP A 96 6.47 -10.73 13.34
C ASP A 96 7.19 -11.18 12.05
N PRO A 97 8.29 -11.97 12.15
CA PRO A 97 9.02 -12.46 10.98
C PRO A 97 8.17 -13.21 9.93
N VAL A 98 7.02 -13.78 10.34
CA VAL A 98 6.07 -14.41 9.42
C VAL A 98 5.45 -13.40 8.42
N MET A 99 5.47 -12.12 8.77
CA MET A 99 4.97 -11.02 7.93
C MET A 99 6.07 -10.35 7.08
N TYR A 100 7.30 -10.86 7.12
CA TYR A 100 8.38 -10.31 6.30
C TYR A 100 8.20 -10.69 4.83
N PRO A 101 8.71 -9.85 3.90
CA PRO A 101 8.72 -10.21 2.49
C PRO A 101 9.52 -11.49 2.24
N SER A 102 9.00 -12.36 1.38
CA SER A 102 9.80 -13.46 0.81
C SER A 102 10.73 -12.88 -0.25
N PHE A 103 11.90 -12.37 0.16
CA PHE A 103 12.81 -11.62 -0.72
C PHE A 103 13.23 -12.40 -1.98
N SER A 104 13.34 -13.72 -1.90
CA SER A 104 13.63 -14.59 -3.05
C SER A 104 12.55 -14.58 -4.13
N GLU A 105 11.34 -14.15 -3.79
CA GLU A 105 10.20 -14.10 -4.73
C GLU A 105 9.88 -12.67 -5.19
N ILE A 106 10.57 -11.66 -4.64
CA ILE A 106 10.42 -10.27 -5.08
C ILE A 106 11.08 -10.11 -6.44
N ASN A 107 10.32 -9.58 -7.39
CA ASN A 107 10.78 -9.35 -8.76
C ASN A 107 10.46 -7.96 -9.31
N TYR A 108 9.75 -7.15 -8.53
CA TYR A 108 9.54 -5.72 -8.79
C TYR A 108 9.75 -4.93 -7.51
N CYS A 109 10.52 -3.86 -7.58
CA CYS A 109 10.72 -3.00 -6.43
C CYS A 109 10.96 -1.55 -6.83
N ILE A 110 10.75 -0.67 -5.88
CA ILE A 110 11.15 0.73 -5.94
C ILE A 110 11.56 1.21 -4.56
N ARG A 111 12.57 2.05 -4.53
CA ARG A 111 12.94 2.84 -3.36
C ARG A 111 12.95 4.31 -3.76
N ARG A 112 12.30 5.15 -3.01
CA ARG A 112 12.28 6.60 -3.20
C ARG A 112 12.56 7.31 -1.90
N GLN A 113 13.32 8.39 -1.98
CA GLN A 113 13.60 9.28 -0.87
C GLN A 113 13.20 10.69 -1.25
N LYS A 114 12.54 11.40 -0.34
CA LYS A 114 12.10 12.77 -0.52
C LYS A 114 12.30 13.54 0.79
N GLY A 115 13.39 14.31 0.88
CA GLY A 115 13.82 14.87 2.15
C GLY A 115 14.15 13.77 3.15
N ASP A 116 13.54 13.84 4.34
CA ASP A 116 13.69 12.85 5.40
C ASP A 116 12.70 11.68 5.27
N ALA A 117 11.83 11.72 4.27
CA ALA A 117 10.87 10.66 4.03
C ALA A 117 11.43 9.61 3.07
N GLU A 118 11.16 8.35 3.35
CA GLU A 118 11.54 7.21 2.55
C GLU A 118 10.35 6.30 2.26
N LEU A 119 10.34 5.74 1.05
CA LEU A 119 9.38 4.73 0.61
C LEU A 119 10.13 3.55 0.01
N ILE A 120 9.80 2.35 0.47
CA ILE A 120 10.23 1.08 -0.14
C ILE A 120 8.99 0.29 -0.50
N MET A 121 8.88 -0.13 -1.76
CA MET A 121 7.86 -1.06 -2.22
C MET A 121 8.50 -2.29 -2.82
N LEU A 122 8.04 -3.46 -2.41
CA LEU A 122 8.51 -4.75 -2.87
C LEU A 122 7.30 -5.57 -3.31
N MET A 123 7.28 -6.02 -4.56
CA MET A 123 6.17 -6.80 -5.11
C MET A 123 6.62 -8.18 -5.56
N SER A 124 5.93 -9.19 -5.07
CA SER A 124 6.01 -10.56 -5.57
C SER A 124 4.90 -10.79 -6.60
N SER A 125 5.28 -11.19 -7.81
CA SER A 125 4.29 -11.57 -8.83
C SER A 125 3.68 -12.94 -8.58
N SER A 126 4.39 -13.83 -7.88
CA SER A 126 3.95 -15.20 -7.60
C SER A 126 3.02 -15.30 -6.41
N GLN A 127 3.17 -14.41 -5.42
CA GLN A 127 2.39 -14.45 -4.17
C GLN A 127 1.23 -13.46 -4.12
N ASP A 128 0.99 -12.68 -5.17
CA ASP A 128 -0.04 -11.62 -5.19
C ASP A 128 0.11 -10.57 -4.06
N MET A 129 1.32 -10.38 -3.56
CA MET A 129 1.61 -9.50 -2.43
C MET A 129 2.46 -8.30 -2.83
N LEU A 130 2.08 -7.15 -2.27
CA LEU A 130 2.85 -5.92 -2.27
C LEU A 130 3.17 -5.54 -0.83
N TYR A 131 4.44 -5.39 -0.54
CA TYR A 131 4.96 -4.92 0.75
C TYR A 131 5.37 -3.47 0.61
N VAL A 132 4.88 -2.64 1.51
CA VAL A 132 5.11 -1.19 1.49
C VAL A 132 5.62 -0.75 2.85
N TYR A 133 6.82 -0.21 2.88
CA TYR A 133 7.40 0.45 4.04
C TYR A 133 7.54 1.94 3.76
N THR A 134 7.14 2.77 4.70
CA THR A 134 7.35 4.21 4.66
C THR A 134 7.94 4.68 5.99
N CYS A 135 8.85 5.63 5.91
CA CYS A 135 9.44 6.28 7.07
C CYS A 135 9.43 7.79 6.83
N THR A 136 9.17 8.56 7.89
CA THR A 136 9.33 10.02 7.91
C THR A 136 10.16 10.36 9.14
N ARG A 137 11.39 10.79 8.96
CA ARG A 137 12.30 11.17 10.06
C ARG A 137 12.26 12.65 10.35
#